data_6ff5bbcf9f3222648aa0012a661077e5
#
_entry.id   6ff5bbcf9f3222648aa0012a661077e5
#
_cell.length_a   1.000
_cell.length_b   1.000
_cell.length_c   1.000
_cell.angle_alpha   90.00
_cell.angle_beta   90.00
_cell.angle_gamma   90.00
#
_symmetry.space_group_name_H-M   'P 1'
#
loop_
_entity.id
_entity.type
_entity.pdbx_description
1 polymer ?
#
loop_
_entity_poly.entity_id
_entity_poly.type
_entity_poly.pdbx_seq_one_letter_code
_entity_poly.pdbx_strand_id
1 'polypeptide(L)'
;VETSVQRNPAVRAAIAPPKDRNKIRKEAFQLRKQLGLPRDASVDIVSLLELALPVIDPSFNLLPVPDKELSGRYAETRPYEHAIYVKESVYDAAIRGGGQARMILAHELAHYLYHSPREISFAYVNRNERLDSNVDPERQADIFAAEFLAPSGELRGLSVSDVQRKFGVSALAAKNQLRQASNIARRHASKKKRRSGPKA
;
A
#
# COMPACT_ATOMS: atom_id res chain seq x y z
N VAL A 1 -7.38 -45.96 -19.00
CA VAL A 1 -7.85 -45.10 -17.91
C VAL A 1 -7.33 -43.72 -18.22
N GLU A 2 -8.16 -42.87 -18.89
CA GLU A 2 -7.84 -41.48 -19.13
C GLU A 2 -8.05 -40.70 -17.82
N THR A 3 -6.97 -40.28 -17.21
CA THR A 3 -7.00 -39.31 -16.11
C THR A 3 -7.40 -37.97 -16.68
N SER A 4 -8.67 -37.60 -16.53
CA SER A 4 -9.16 -36.25 -16.82
C SER A 4 -8.47 -35.26 -15.91
N VAL A 5 -7.48 -34.56 -16.45
CA VAL A 5 -6.89 -33.38 -15.81
C VAL A 5 -8.00 -32.32 -15.73
N GLN A 6 -8.61 -32.16 -14.59
CA GLN A 6 -9.52 -31.04 -14.30
C GLN A 6 -8.69 -29.76 -14.45
N ARG A 7 -8.80 -29.09 -15.60
CA ARG A 7 -8.25 -27.75 -15.80
C ARG A 7 -9.07 -26.80 -14.94
N ASN A 8 -8.48 -26.33 -13.85
CA ASN A 8 -9.08 -25.22 -13.10
C ASN A 8 -9.33 -24.03 -14.04
N PRO A 9 -10.53 -23.43 -13.99
CA PRO A 9 -10.85 -22.33 -14.88
C PRO A 9 -9.89 -21.17 -14.66
N ALA A 10 -9.35 -20.63 -15.74
CA ALA A 10 -8.55 -19.42 -15.72
C ALA A 10 -9.39 -18.23 -15.24
N VAL A 11 -8.81 -17.35 -14.45
CA VAL A 11 -9.44 -16.09 -14.01
C VAL A 11 -8.73 -14.91 -14.63
N ARG A 12 -9.49 -13.87 -14.97
CA ARG A 12 -8.93 -12.61 -15.47
C ARG A 12 -8.34 -11.84 -14.28
N ALA A 13 -7.06 -11.53 -14.35
CA ALA A 13 -6.35 -10.78 -13.32
C ALA A 13 -5.83 -9.45 -13.89
N ALA A 14 -5.86 -8.40 -13.08
CA ALA A 14 -5.26 -7.12 -13.38
C ALA A 14 -3.73 -7.20 -13.19
N ILE A 15 -2.98 -6.66 -14.14
CA ILE A 15 -1.52 -6.65 -14.17
C ILE A 15 -1.06 -5.19 -14.21
N ALA A 16 -0.35 -4.77 -13.19
CA ALA A 16 0.29 -3.45 -13.11
C ALA A 16 1.71 -3.48 -13.71
N PRO A 17 2.27 -2.34 -14.10
CA PRO A 17 3.69 -2.23 -14.43
C PRO A 17 4.57 -2.75 -13.29
N PRO A 18 5.66 -3.50 -13.58
CA PRO A 18 6.46 -4.12 -12.54
C PRO A 18 7.08 -3.11 -11.58
N LYS A 19 6.81 -3.28 -10.29
CA LYS A 19 7.42 -2.51 -9.20
C LYS A 19 7.84 -3.43 -8.06
N ASP A 20 9.14 -3.51 -7.80
CA ASP A 20 9.60 -4.21 -6.61
C ASP A 20 9.34 -3.38 -5.33
N ARG A 21 9.38 -4.04 -4.18
CA ARG A 21 9.16 -3.38 -2.88
C ARG A 21 10.11 -2.19 -2.64
N ASN A 22 11.35 -2.23 -3.13
CA ASN A 22 12.32 -1.16 -2.90
C ASN A 22 11.94 0.08 -3.71
N LYS A 23 11.43 -0.10 -4.94
CA LYS A 23 10.92 0.96 -5.79
C LYS A 23 9.70 1.61 -5.12
N ILE A 24 8.72 0.81 -4.69
CA ILE A 24 7.52 1.31 -4.00
C ILE A 24 7.88 2.07 -2.73
N ARG A 25 8.80 1.55 -1.90
CA ARG A 25 9.28 2.25 -0.71
C ARG A 25 9.92 3.60 -1.03
N LYS A 26 10.71 3.68 -2.10
CA LYS A 26 11.30 4.95 -2.56
C LYS A 26 10.22 5.92 -3.00
N GLU A 27 9.22 5.47 -3.75
CA GLU A 27 8.10 6.29 -4.21
C GLU A 27 7.27 6.82 -3.03
N ALA A 28 6.91 5.96 -2.07
CA ALA A 28 6.23 6.38 -0.84
C ALA A 28 7.05 7.43 -0.05
N PHE A 29 8.36 7.23 0.05
CA PHE A 29 9.25 8.18 0.68
C PHE A 29 9.34 9.52 -0.08
N GLN A 30 9.41 9.49 -1.42
CA GLN A 30 9.43 10.70 -2.24
C GLN A 30 8.13 11.49 -2.10
N LEU A 31 6.97 10.82 -2.07
CA LEU A 31 5.70 11.47 -1.83
C LEU A 31 5.67 12.16 -0.46
N ARG A 32 6.12 11.47 0.61
CA ARG A 32 6.25 12.11 1.94
C ARG A 32 7.11 13.37 1.89
N LYS A 33 8.25 13.32 1.19
CA LYS A 33 9.14 14.46 1.03
C LYS A 33 8.48 15.62 0.27
N GLN A 34 7.76 15.33 -0.82
CA GLN A 34 7.04 16.34 -1.60
C GLN A 34 5.95 17.03 -0.77
N LEU A 35 5.31 16.29 0.13
CA LEU A 35 4.31 16.79 1.06
C LEU A 35 4.91 17.48 2.31
N GLY A 36 6.24 17.61 2.38
CA GLY A 36 6.91 18.21 3.54
C GLY A 36 6.80 17.38 4.84
N LEU A 37 6.44 16.10 4.75
CA LEU A 37 6.27 15.23 5.92
C LEU A 37 7.62 14.71 6.43
N PRO A 38 7.94 14.87 7.72
CA PRO A 38 9.09 14.23 8.33
C PRO A 38 9.06 12.70 8.15
N ARG A 39 10.24 12.09 8.09
CA ARG A 39 10.34 10.63 7.87
C ARG A 39 9.58 9.81 8.91
N ASP A 40 9.61 10.26 10.13
CA ASP A 40 9.07 9.56 11.30
C ASP A 40 7.75 10.16 11.83
N ALA A 41 7.14 11.10 11.09
CA ALA A 41 5.85 11.64 11.44
C ALA A 41 4.69 10.72 11.07
N SER A 42 3.62 10.76 11.86
CA SER A 42 2.32 10.21 11.46
C SER A 42 1.77 11.02 10.27
N VAL A 43 1.04 10.36 9.38
CA VAL A 43 0.35 11.00 8.25
C VAL A 43 -1.12 11.12 8.59
N ASP A 44 -1.67 12.30 8.60
CA ASP A 44 -3.13 12.48 8.57
C ASP A 44 -3.62 12.23 7.14
N ILE A 45 -4.01 10.97 6.88
CA ILE A 45 -4.41 10.55 5.54
C ILE A 45 -5.73 11.17 5.11
N VAL A 46 -6.63 11.47 6.04
CA VAL A 46 -7.92 12.11 5.71
C VAL A 46 -7.67 13.55 5.26
N SER A 47 -6.99 14.35 6.06
CA SER A 47 -6.64 15.73 5.68
C SER A 47 -5.78 15.79 4.41
N LEU A 48 -4.93 14.79 4.18
CA LEU A 48 -4.16 14.72 2.94
C LEU A 48 -5.07 14.54 1.72
N LEU A 49 -6.04 13.63 1.80
CA LEU A 49 -6.96 13.38 0.69
C LEU A 49 -7.96 14.51 0.47
N GLU A 50 -8.41 15.16 1.54
CA GLU A 50 -9.42 16.23 1.44
C GLU A 50 -8.83 17.60 1.11
N LEU A 51 -7.64 17.90 1.58
CA LEU A 51 -7.09 19.24 1.51
C LEU A 51 -5.84 19.34 0.63
N ALA A 52 -4.90 18.39 0.77
CA ALA A 52 -3.63 18.49 0.05
C ALA A 52 -3.70 17.95 -1.39
N LEU A 53 -4.38 16.84 -1.59
CA LEU A 53 -4.48 16.22 -2.91
C LEU A 53 -5.30 17.07 -3.91
N PRO A 54 -6.43 17.71 -3.54
CA PRO A 54 -7.14 18.63 -4.43
C PRO A 54 -6.34 19.88 -4.84
N VAL A 55 -5.35 20.28 -4.07
CA VAL A 55 -4.44 21.37 -4.47
C VAL A 55 -3.53 20.93 -5.62
N ILE A 56 -3.13 19.66 -5.65
CA ILE A 56 -2.26 19.09 -6.68
C ILE A 56 -3.08 18.65 -7.90
N ASP A 57 -4.21 18.02 -7.66
CA ASP A 57 -5.18 17.60 -8.67
C ASP A 57 -6.57 18.16 -8.34
N PRO A 58 -6.95 19.33 -8.88
CA PRO A 58 -8.24 19.96 -8.58
C PRO A 58 -9.47 19.13 -8.99
N SER A 59 -9.29 18.09 -9.80
CA SER A 59 -10.37 17.19 -10.18
C SER A 59 -10.62 16.11 -9.12
N PHE A 60 -9.68 15.89 -8.20
CA PHE A 60 -9.76 14.81 -7.22
C PHE A 60 -10.85 15.05 -6.18
N ASN A 61 -11.55 13.97 -5.82
CA ASN A 61 -12.57 13.97 -4.77
C ASN A 61 -12.43 12.75 -3.86
N LEU A 62 -12.52 12.98 -2.55
CA LEU A 62 -12.79 11.91 -1.57
C LEU A 62 -14.29 11.93 -1.26
N LEU A 63 -14.99 10.84 -1.52
CA LEU A 63 -16.44 10.76 -1.44
C LEU A 63 -16.88 9.71 -0.42
N PRO A 64 -17.15 10.09 0.82
CA PRO A 64 -17.86 9.23 1.77
C PRO A 64 -19.26 8.93 1.25
N VAL A 65 -19.62 7.64 1.22
CA VAL A 65 -20.93 7.17 0.74
C VAL A 65 -21.53 6.17 1.73
N PRO A 66 -22.86 6.06 1.79
CA PRO A 66 -23.54 5.06 2.61
C PRO A 66 -22.95 3.66 2.41
N ASP A 67 -22.74 2.92 3.48
CA ASP A 67 -22.05 1.62 3.47
C ASP A 67 -22.64 0.60 2.49
N LYS A 68 -23.95 0.68 2.25
CA LYS A 68 -24.69 -0.18 1.31
C LYS A 68 -24.28 0.03 -0.15
N GLU A 69 -23.76 1.21 -0.51
CA GLU A 69 -23.38 1.54 -1.89
C GLU A 69 -22.08 0.87 -2.32
N LEU A 70 -21.21 0.53 -1.35
CA LEU A 70 -19.97 -0.20 -1.58
C LEU A 70 -20.08 -1.65 -1.08
N SER A 71 -21.06 -2.39 -1.57
CA SER A 71 -21.28 -3.78 -1.18
C SER A 71 -20.03 -4.64 -1.42
N GLY A 72 -19.54 -5.33 -0.37
CA GLY A 72 -18.36 -6.19 -0.42
C GLY A 72 -17.01 -5.46 -0.46
N ARG A 73 -16.97 -4.11 -0.44
CA ARG A 73 -15.75 -3.30 -0.44
C ARG A 73 -15.80 -2.28 0.69
N TYR A 74 -14.64 -1.85 1.19
CA TYR A 74 -14.52 -0.79 2.18
C TYR A 74 -14.36 0.59 1.56
N ALA A 75 -13.65 0.63 0.43
CA ALA A 75 -13.45 1.80 -0.41
C ALA A 75 -13.20 1.34 -1.85
N GLU A 76 -13.20 2.25 -2.81
CA GLU A 76 -12.96 1.99 -4.23
C GLU A 76 -12.42 3.23 -4.91
N THR A 77 -11.28 3.08 -5.55
CA THR A 77 -10.73 4.13 -6.43
C THR A 77 -11.34 4.04 -7.82
N ARG A 78 -11.87 5.14 -8.31
CA ARG A 78 -12.38 5.30 -9.68
C ARG A 78 -11.59 6.36 -10.43
N PRO A 79 -10.50 5.96 -11.09
CA PRO A 79 -9.57 6.93 -11.71
C PRO A 79 -10.19 7.80 -12.79
N TYR A 80 -11.16 7.29 -13.55
CA TYR A 80 -11.86 8.08 -14.57
C TYR A 80 -12.80 9.16 -14.00
N GLU A 81 -13.23 8.97 -12.75
CA GLU A 81 -14.04 9.93 -12.00
C GLU A 81 -13.17 10.84 -11.12
N HIS A 82 -11.85 10.66 -11.16
CA HIS A 82 -10.90 11.34 -10.26
C HIS A 82 -11.32 11.23 -8.79
N ALA A 83 -11.80 10.08 -8.36
CA ALA A 83 -12.41 9.93 -7.06
C ALA A 83 -11.98 8.66 -6.32
N ILE A 84 -11.94 8.77 -4.99
CA ILE A 84 -11.94 7.65 -4.07
C ILE A 84 -13.28 7.65 -3.35
N TYR A 85 -14.07 6.60 -3.55
CA TYR A 85 -15.30 6.34 -2.81
C TYR A 85 -14.96 5.54 -1.56
N VAL A 86 -15.48 5.93 -0.42
CA VAL A 86 -15.21 5.26 0.86
C VAL A 86 -16.50 5.12 1.65
N LYS A 87 -16.70 3.99 2.33
CA LYS A 87 -17.83 3.83 3.26
C LYS A 87 -17.77 4.89 4.36
N GLU A 88 -18.92 5.49 4.71
CA GLU A 88 -19.03 6.44 5.83
C GLU A 88 -18.46 5.84 7.11
N SER A 89 -18.75 4.57 7.42
CA SER A 89 -18.20 3.89 8.59
C SER A 89 -16.67 3.82 8.60
N VAL A 90 -16.03 3.65 7.43
CA VAL A 90 -14.56 3.61 7.28
C VAL A 90 -13.99 5.02 7.37
N TYR A 91 -14.62 5.98 6.71
CA TYR A 91 -14.23 7.39 6.77
C TYR A 91 -14.23 7.91 8.20
N ASP A 92 -15.33 7.72 8.92
CA ASP A 92 -15.47 8.06 10.32
C ASP A 92 -14.44 7.36 11.23
N ALA A 93 -14.17 6.07 10.97
CA ALA A 93 -13.15 5.36 11.71
C ALA A 93 -11.75 5.93 11.44
N ALA A 94 -11.45 6.36 10.21
CA ALA A 94 -10.17 6.99 9.87
C ALA A 94 -9.98 8.33 10.59
N ILE A 95 -11.02 9.19 10.64
CA ILE A 95 -11.02 10.45 11.40
C ILE A 95 -10.74 10.20 12.88
N ARG A 96 -11.37 9.16 13.47
CA ARG A 96 -11.11 8.77 14.87
C ARG A 96 -9.77 8.10 15.11
N GLY A 97 -8.89 8.03 14.09
CA GLY A 97 -7.56 7.45 14.20
C GLY A 97 -7.51 5.92 14.04
N GLY A 98 -8.56 5.30 13.52
CA GLY A 98 -8.64 3.85 13.28
C GLY A 98 -7.58 3.37 12.30
N GLY A 99 -6.57 2.65 12.80
CA GLY A 99 -5.40 2.28 12.01
C GLY A 99 -5.70 1.41 10.78
N GLN A 100 -6.77 0.59 10.81
CA GLN A 100 -7.19 -0.18 9.64
C GLN A 100 -7.85 0.72 8.59
N ALA A 101 -8.72 1.63 8.99
CA ALA A 101 -9.39 2.56 8.11
C ALA A 101 -8.39 3.48 7.40
N ARG A 102 -7.38 3.97 8.14
CA ARG A 102 -6.28 4.76 7.58
C ARG A 102 -5.45 3.98 6.56
N MET A 103 -5.22 2.68 6.82
CA MET A 103 -4.54 1.79 5.85
C MET A 103 -5.36 1.62 4.57
N ILE A 104 -6.70 1.49 4.67
CA ILE A 104 -7.59 1.41 3.51
C ILE A 104 -7.48 2.68 2.66
N LEU A 105 -7.58 3.86 3.25
CA LEU A 105 -7.46 5.12 2.52
C LEU A 105 -6.08 5.29 1.84
N ALA A 106 -5.00 4.87 2.51
CA ALA A 106 -3.66 4.91 1.91
C ALA A 106 -3.48 3.86 0.79
N HIS A 107 -4.19 2.74 0.84
CA HIS A 107 -4.24 1.74 -0.21
C HIS A 107 -4.95 2.29 -1.45
N GLU A 108 -6.10 2.93 -1.28
CA GLU A 108 -6.83 3.58 -2.37
C GLU A 108 -6.03 4.74 -2.99
N LEU A 109 -5.31 5.51 -2.18
CA LEU A 109 -4.38 6.52 -2.68
C LEU A 109 -3.32 5.91 -3.60
N ALA A 110 -2.80 4.72 -3.30
CA ALA A 110 -1.86 4.04 -4.18
C ALA A 110 -2.48 3.66 -5.52
N HIS A 111 -3.72 3.17 -5.52
CA HIS A 111 -4.46 2.89 -6.74
C HIS A 111 -4.65 4.17 -7.56
N TYR A 112 -5.01 5.27 -6.91
CA TYR A 112 -5.18 6.55 -7.58
C TYR A 112 -3.89 7.04 -8.26
N LEU A 113 -2.76 6.95 -7.57
CA LEU A 113 -1.48 7.49 -8.03
C LEU A 113 -0.76 6.60 -9.06
N TYR A 114 -0.93 5.27 -8.97
CA TYR A 114 -0.05 4.32 -9.67
C TYR A 114 -0.74 3.28 -10.53
N HIS A 115 -2.07 3.17 -10.45
CA HIS A 115 -2.81 2.14 -11.16
C HIS A 115 -3.83 2.77 -12.10
N SER A 116 -3.37 3.72 -12.91
CA SER A 116 -4.18 4.32 -13.95
C SER A 116 -4.71 3.23 -14.91
N PRO A 117 -5.96 3.32 -15.37
CA PRO A 117 -6.53 2.37 -16.32
C PRO A 117 -5.74 2.21 -17.61
N ARG A 118 -4.92 3.19 -17.99
CA ARG A 118 -4.03 3.13 -19.16
C ARG A 118 -2.80 2.25 -18.91
N GLU A 119 -2.42 2.05 -17.65
CA GLU A 119 -1.23 1.28 -17.26
C GLU A 119 -1.57 -0.15 -16.84
N ILE A 120 -2.83 -0.39 -16.43
CA ILE A 120 -3.30 -1.73 -16.05
C ILE A 120 -3.63 -2.52 -17.31
N SER A 121 -2.99 -3.67 -17.45
CA SER A 121 -3.35 -4.70 -18.41
C SER A 121 -4.09 -5.85 -17.73
N PHE A 122 -4.62 -6.79 -18.52
CA PHE A 122 -5.30 -7.96 -17.99
C PHE A 122 -4.74 -9.24 -18.62
N ALA A 123 -4.52 -10.24 -17.78
CA ALA A 123 -4.12 -11.58 -18.22
C ALA A 123 -5.04 -12.65 -17.64
N TYR A 124 -5.18 -13.77 -18.34
CA TYR A 124 -5.81 -14.96 -17.77
C TYR A 124 -4.75 -15.78 -17.05
N VAL A 125 -4.95 -16.01 -15.76
CA VAL A 125 -4.07 -16.80 -14.90
C VAL A 125 -4.84 -17.99 -14.34
N ASN A 126 -4.16 -19.08 -14.04
CA ASN A 126 -4.78 -20.19 -13.35
C ASN A 126 -5.25 -19.75 -11.96
N ARG A 127 -6.45 -20.16 -11.57
CA ARG A 127 -7.07 -19.77 -10.29
C ARG A 127 -6.18 -20.04 -9.07
N ASN A 128 -5.29 -21.01 -9.15
CA ASN A 128 -4.36 -21.41 -8.08
C ASN A 128 -2.97 -20.76 -8.23
N GLU A 129 -2.70 -20.04 -9.31
CA GLU A 129 -1.45 -19.30 -9.49
C GLU A 129 -1.57 -17.91 -8.86
N ARG A 130 -0.60 -17.59 -8.01
CA ARG A 130 -0.45 -16.22 -7.52
C ARG A 130 0.29 -15.43 -8.58
N LEU A 131 -0.18 -14.22 -8.86
CA LEU A 131 0.57 -13.26 -9.65
C LEU A 131 1.94 -13.02 -9.02
N ASP A 132 2.94 -12.73 -9.87
CA ASP A 132 4.19 -12.16 -9.36
C ASP A 132 3.86 -10.90 -8.57
N SER A 133 4.35 -10.85 -7.34
CA SER A 133 4.10 -9.74 -6.41
C SER A 133 4.56 -8.38 -6.93
N ASN A 134 5.40 -8.36 -7.97
CA ASN A 134 5.88 -7.14 -8.59
C ASN A 134 4.89 -6.56 -9.63
N VAL A 135 3.96 -7.37 -10.12
CA VAL A 135 2.95 -6.94 -11.11
C VAL A 135 1.52 -6.97 -10.57
N ASP A 136 1.33 -7.41 -9.34
CA ASP A 136 0.04 -7.44 -8.65
C ASP A 136 -0.28 -6.04 -8.10
N PRO A 137 -1.30 -5.33 -8.65
CA PRO A 137 -1.66 -3.97 -8.22
C PRO A 137 -2.09 -3.90 -6.75
N GLU A 138 -2.81 -4.92 -6.26
CA GLU A 138 -3.24 -4.98 -4.85
C GLU A 138 -2.03 -5.08 -3.92
N ARG A 139 -1.08 -5.92 -4.31
CA ARG A 139 0.17 -6.08 -3.57
C ARG A 139 1.02 -4.82 -3.59
N GLN A 140 1.06 -4.11 -4.71
CA GLN A 140 1.77 -2.84 -4.82
C GLN A 140 1.11 -1.79 -3.92
N ALA A 141 -0.23 -1.69 -3.91
CA ALA A 141 -0.99 -0.76 -3.08
C ALA A 141 -0.79 -1.05 -1.59
N ASP A 142 -0.85 -2.31 -1.17
CA ASP A 142 -0.57 -2.73 0.21
C ASP A 142 0.83 -2.31 0.69
N ILE A 143 1.84 -2.53 -0.16
CA ILE A 143 3.22 -2.15 0.16
C ILE A 143 3.34 -0.63 0.28
N PHE A 144 2.75 0.11 -0.66
CA PHE A 144 2.77 1.56 -0.63
C PHE A 144 2.09 2.11 0.62
N ALA A 145 0.87 1.69 0.93
CA ALA A 145 0.12 2.13 2.10
C ALA A 145 0.92 1.92 3.39
N ALA A 146 1.51 0.74 3.55
CA ALA A 146 2.32 0.42 4.71
C ALA A 146 3.59 1.28 4.82
N GLU A 147 4.34 1.47 3.72
CA GLU A 147 5.55 2.28 3.69
C GLU A 147 5.25 3.78 3.77
N PHE A 148 4.10 4.23 3.26
CA PHE A 148 3.68 5.61 3.32
C PHE A 148 3.25 6.02 4.73
N LEU A 149 2.45 5.19 5.41
CA LEU A 149 1.97 5.49 6.78
C LEU A 149 3.04 5.21 7.84
N ALA A 150 3.77 4.08 7.74
CA ALA A 150 4.76 3.65 8.73
C ALA A 150 6.05 3.18 8.04
N PRO A 151 6.94 4.10 7.63
CA PRO A 151 8.14 3.79 6.87
C PRO A 151 9.03 2.77 7.59
N SER A 152 9.28 1.63 6.97
CA SER A 152 10.04 0.52 7.57
C SER A 152 11.48 0.91 7.96
N GLY A 153 12.05 1.93 7.33
CA GLY A 153 13.37 2.46 7.68
C GLY A 153 13.44 3.15 9.04
N GLU A 154 12.31 3.61 9.57
CA GLU A 154 12.22 4.42 10.80
C GLU A 154 11.74 3.61 12.03
N LEU A 155 11.63 2.28 11.89
CA LEU A 155 11.03 1.42 12.93
C LEU A 155 12.05 0.70 13.82
N ARG A 156 13.35 0.98 13.67
CA ARG A 156 14.38 0.27 14.41
C ARG A 156 14.22 0.50 15.92
N GLY A 157 14.14 -0.59 16.67
CA GLY A 157 14.04 -0.56 18.13
C GLY A 157 12.64 -0.29 18.67
N LEU A 158 11.65 -0.11 17.80
CA LEU A 158 10.27 0.06 18.22
C LEU A 158 9.57 -1.29 18.43
N SER A 159 8.65 -1.33 19.38
CA SER A 159 7.69 -2.42 19.56
C SER A 159 6.47 -2.24 18.64
N VAL A 160 5.61 -3.25 18.54
CA VAL A 160 4.33 -3.16 17.80
C VAL A 160 3.47 -2.03 18.34
N SER A 161 3.35 -1.91 19.66
CA SER A 161 2.58 -0.85 20.31
C SER A 161 3.16 0.55 20.08
N ASP A 162 4.50 0.68 20.01
CA ASP A 162 5.13 1.96 19.66
C ASP A 162 4.83 2.38 18.25
N VAL A 163 4.90 1.44 17.29
CA VAL A 163 4.57 1.71 15.88
C VAL A 163 3.10 2.11 15.74
N GLN A 164 2.17 1.40 16.40
CA GLN A 164 0.75 1.74 16.40
C GLN A 164 0.52 3.16 16.94
N ARG A 165 1.09 3.47 18.10
CA ARG A 165 0.92 4.78 18.74
C ARG A 165 1.55 5.91 17.93
N LYS A 166 2.76 5.69 17.39
CA LYS A 166 3.52 6.71 16.65
C LYS A 166 2.92 6.99 15.29
N PHE A 167 2.51 5.96 14.55
CA PHE A 167 2.12 6.07 13.15
C PHE A 167 0.61 5.90 12.91
N GLY A 168 -0.14 5.51 13.92
CA GLY A 168 -1.58 5.32 13.83
C GLY A 168 -1.98 4.23 12.83
N VAL A 169 -1.25 3.13 12.78
CA VAL A 169 -1.53 1.97 11.93
C VAL A 169 -2.10 0.81 12.73
N SER A 170 -2.71 -0.17 12.06
CA SER A 170 -3.21 -1.38 12.73
C SER A 170 -2.07 -2.24 13.30
N ALA A 171 -2.36 -3.07 14.30
CA ALA A 171 -1.40 -4.01 14.88
C ALA A 171 -0.79 -4.94 13.83
N LEU A 172 -1.59 -5.40 12.86
CA LEU A 172 -1.12 -6.25 11.77
C LEU A 172 -0.15 -5.49 10.86
N ALA A 173 -0.48 -4.25 10.48
CA ALA A 173 0.39 -3.40 9.68
C ALA A 173 1.72 -3.12 10.42
N ALA A 174 1.66 -2.76 11.71
CA ALA A 174 2.83 -2.54 12.54
C ALA A 174 3.75 -3.78 12.59
N LYS A 175 3.17 -4.97 12.86
CA LYS A 175 3.92 -6.24 12.88
C LYS A 175 4.58 -6.55 11.54
N ASN A 176 3.86 -6.34 10.44
CA ASN A 176 4.40 -6.58 9.10
C ASN A 176 5.54 -5.61 8.77
N GLN A 177 5.41 -4.33 9.10
CA GLN A 177 6.45 -3.32 8.86
C GLN A 177 7.70 -3.55 9.72
N LEU A 178 7.58 -3.95 10.99
CA LEU A 178 8.71 -4.34 11.82
C LEU A 178 9.48 -5.53 11.24
N ARG A 179 8.77 -6.52 10.69
CA ARG A 179 9.41 -7.64 9.96
C ARG A 179 10.19 -7.15 8.75
N GLN A 180 9.66 -6.17 7.99
CA GLN A 180 10.38 -5.56 6.87
C GLN A 180 11.62 -4.78 7.34
N ALA A 181 11.52 -3.99 8.41
CA ALA A 181 12.65 -3.29 9.02
C ALA A 181 13.79 -4.26 9.39
N SER A 182 13.46 -5.39 10.02
CA SER A 182 14.42 -6.44 10.34
C SER A 182 15.10 -7.05 9.11
N ASN A 183 14.34 -7.29 8.04
CA ASN A 183 14.90 -7.82 6.79
C ASN A 183 15.85 -6.83 6.11
N ILE A 184 15.55 -5.53 6.16
CA ILE A 184 16.42 -4.47 5.65
C ILE A 184 17.74 -4.45 6.44
N ALA A 185 17.67 -4.47 7.77
CA ALA A 185 18.84 -4.46 8.64
C ALA A 185 19.77 -5.67 8.37
N ARG A 186 19.19 -6.87 8.23
CA ARG A 186 19.94 -8.11 7.87
C ARG A 186 20.66 -7.98 6.54
N ARG A 187 19.99 -7.44 5.51
CA ARG A 187 20.58 -7.25 4.16
C ARG A 187 21.75 -6.25 4.21
N HIS A 188 21.63 -5.18 4.99
CA HIS A 188 22.71 -4.20 5.15
C HIS A 188 23.92 -4.81 5.89
N ALA A 189 23.70 -5.57 6.97
CA ALA A 189 24.75 -6.27 7.71
C ALA A 189 25.52 -7.26 6.81
N SER A 190 24.80 -8.06 6.00
CA SER A 190 25.40 -9.02 5.06
C SER A 190 26.22 -8.33 3.98
N LYS A 191 25.75 -7.20 3.43
CA LYS A 191 26.52 -6.42 2.45
C LYS A 191 27.79 -5.81 3.05
N LYS A 192 27.73 -5.32 4.30
CA LYS A 192 28.89 -4.78 5.02
C LYS A 192 29.95 -5.86 5.24
N LYS A 193 29.54 -7.07 5.67
CA LYS A 193 30.46 -8.21 5.89
C LYS A 193 31.16 -8.65 4.59
N ARG A 194 30.47 -8.62 3.45
CA ARG A 194 31.08 -8.95 2.12
C ARG A 194 32.08 -7.91 1.65
N ARG A 195 31.93 -6.64 2.07
CA ARG A 195 32.85 -5.54 1.68
C ARG A 195 34.09 -5.46 2.57
N SER A 196 34.02 -5.98 3.79
CA SER A 196 35.10 -5.99 4.79
C SER A 196 35.84 -7.35 4.86
N GLY A 197 35.56 -8.31 3.99
CA GLY A 197 36.32 -9.55 3.84
C GLY A 197 37.73 -9.27 3.28
N PRO A 198 38.73 -10.09 3.62
CA PRO A 198 40.10 -9.88 3.18
C PRO A 198 40.15 -9.80 1.65
N LYS A 199 40.77 -8.74 1.14
CA LYS A 199 41.22 -8.68 -0.24
C LYS A 199 42.38 -9.67 -0.35
N ALA A 200 42.18 -10.75 -1.09
CA ALA A 200 43.26 -11.67 -1.46
C ALA A 200 44.27 -10.96 -2.34
#